data_47c20a60483b85944170a57c648641af
#
_entry.id   47c20a60483b85944170a57c648641af
#
_cell.length_a   1.000
_cell.length_b   1.000
_cell.length_c   1.000
_cell.angle_alpha   90.00
_cell.angle_beta   90.00
_cell.angle_gamma   90.00
#
_symmetry.space_group_name_H-M   'P 1'
#
loop_
_entity.id
_entity.type
_entity.pdbx_description
1 polymer ?
#
loop_
_entity_poly.entity_id
_entity_poly.type
_entity_poly.pdbx_seq_one_letter_code
_entity_poly.pdbx_strand_id
1 'polypeptide(L)'
;MSQGFLLNLVQQRLDVYCDLKRSELTEISDDLIPIIDYTQDLLAGGKRFRALFAFWAWAGYQVVEVDTTKLSIETPVVSVAAALEMFHAAALVHDDLLDQSDLRRGKPAIHKRFETLHQSSRFAGSAERFGVAGSVLVGDMMLSWS
;
A
#
# COMPACT_ATOMS: atom_id res chain seq x y z
N MET A 1 -14.31 10.91 18.56
CA MET A 1 -13.76 9.68 17.93
C MET A 1 -12.29 9.55 18.28
N SER A 2 -11.83 8.38 18.69
CA SER A 2 -10.39 8.19 18.83
C SER A 2 -9.76 8.07 17.41
N GLN A 3 -8.62 8.72 17.18
CA GLN A 3 -7.87 8.59 15.94
C GLN A 3 -7.64 7.11 15.58
N GLY A 4 -7.42 6.26 16.59
CA GLY A 4 -7.20 4.84 16.39
C GLY A 4 -8.36 4.11 15.70
N PHE A 5 -9.60 4.51 15.94
CA PHE A 5 -10.76 3.90 15.28
C PHE A 5 -10.75 4.16 13.75
N LEU A 6 -10.55 5.42 13.34
CA LEU A 6 -10.46 5.76 11.92
C LEU A 6 -9.29 5.04 11.25
N LEU A 7 -8.11 5.04 11.89
CA LEU A 7 -6.93 4.39 11.32
C LEU A 7 -7.14 2.88 11.15
N ASN A 8 -7.90 2.26 12.07
CA ASN A 8 -8.27 0.85 11.95
C ASN A 8 -9.21 0.61 10.76
N LEU A 9 -10.23 1.47 10.54
CA LEU A 9 -11.11 1.35 9.36
C LEU A 9 -10.32 1.49 8.06
N VAL A 10 -9.37 2.44 7.99
CA VAL A 10 -8.52 2.61 6.81
C VAL A 10 -7.65 1.38 6.58
N GLN A 11 -7.07 0.79 7.65
CA GLN A 11 -6.30 -0.44 7.52
C GLN A 11 -7.18 -1.59 7.01
N GLN A 12 -8.33 -1.80 7.62
CA GLN A 12 -9.27 -2.85 7.19
C GLN A 12 -9.69 -2.67 5.72
N ARG A 13 -9.92 -1.42 5.28
CA ARG A 13 -10.26 -1.15 3.88
C ARG A 13 -9.12 -1.53 2.94
N LEU A 14 -7.88 -1.20 3.30
CA LEU A 14 -6.68 -1.59 2.55
C LEU A 14 -6.51 -3.12 2.52
N ASP A 15 -6.70 -3.80 3.65
CA ASP A 15 -6.56 -5.25 3.74
C ASP A 15 -7.58 -5.96 2.85
N VAL A 16 -8.87 -5.58 2.92
CA VAL A 16 -9.94 -6.13 2.06
C VAL A 16 -9.61 -5.91 0.58
N TYR A 17 -9.11 -4.72 0.22
CA TYR A 17 -8.73 -4.44 -1.16
C TYR A 17 -7.53 -5.27 -1.63
N CYS A 18 -6.50 -5.40 -0.80
CA CYS A 18 -5.35 -6.24 -1.11
C CYS A 18 -5.72 -7.72 -1.24
N ASP A 19 -6.65 -8.22 -0.40
CA ASP A 19 -7.13 -9.60 -0.49
C ASP A 19 -7.87 -9.86 -1.81
N LEU A 20 -8.68 -8.88 -2.27
CA LEU A 20 -9.30 -8.93 -3.59
C LEU A 20 -8.25 -9.00 -4.70
N LYS A 21 -7.25 -8.11 -4.66
CA LYS A 21 -6.16 -8.09 -5.64
C LYS A 21 -5.29 -9.34 -5.60
N ARG A 22 -5.10 -9.93 -4.43
CA ARG A 22 -4.44 -11.22 -4.27
C ARG A 22 -5.18 -12.32 -5.04
N SER A 23 -6.50 -12.39 -4.89
CA SER A 23 -7.31 -13.37 -5.62
C SER A 23 -7.16 -13.19 -7.13
N GLU A 24 -7.30 -11.95 -7.64
CA GLU A 24 -7.14 -11.64 -9.06
C GLU A 24 -5.74 -12.02 -9.60
N LEU A 25 -4.68 -11.71 -8.86
CA LEU A 25 -3.31 -12.03 -9.28
C LEU A 25 -3.03 -13.53 -9.25
N THR A 26 -3.55 -14.26 -8.25
CA THR A 26 -3.41 -15.71 -8.15
C THR A 26 -4.11 -16.45 -9.30
N GLU A 27 -5.23 -15.91 -9.80
CA GLU A 27 -5.89 -16.45 -11.01
C GLU A 27 -5.01 -16.36 -12.26
N ILE A 28 -4.08 -15.40 -12.30
CA ILE A 28 -3.13 -15.25 -13.41
C ILE A 28 -1.92 -16.15 -13.23
N SER A 29 -1.22 -16.04 -12.08
CA SER A 29 -0.07 -16.87 -11.73
C SER A 29 0.30 -16.70 -10.25
N ASP A 30 0.69 -17.80 -9.60
CA ASP A 30 1.26 -17.78 -8.24
C ASP A 30 2.58 -16.98 -8.16
N ASP A 31 3.29 -16.82 -9.28
CA ASP A 31 4.51 -16.01 -9.36
C ASP A 31 4.27 -14.53 -9.07
N LEU A 32 3.01 -14.07 -9.12
CA LEU A 32 2.62 -12.68 -8.83
C LEU A 32 2.33 -12.44 -7.33
N ILE A 33 2.24 -13.50 -6.52
CA ILE A 33 1.99 -13.39 -5.07
C ILE A 33 2.99 -12.45 -4.38
N PRO A 34 4.29 -12.47 -4.67
CA PRO A 34 5.24 -11.54 -4.05
C PRO A 34 4.89 -10.06 -4.25
N ILE A 35 4.23 -9.69 -5.35
CA ILE A 35 3.79 -8.31 -5.61
C ILE A 35 2.82 -7.86 -4.52
N ILE A 36 1.79 -8.66 -4.26
CA ILE A 36 0.77 -8.29 -3.27
C ILE A 36 1.28 -8.44 -1.83
N ASP A 37 2.12 -9.43 -1.54
CA ASP A 37 2.73 -9.60 -0.22
C ASP A 37 3.58 -8.39 0.16
N TYR A 38 4.40 -7.90 -0.77
CA TYR A 38 5.25 -6.75 -0.54
C TYR A 38 4.43 -5.46 -0.43
N THR A 39 3.35 -5.34 -1.21
CA THR A 39 2.39 -4.23 -1.12
C THR A 39 1.70 -4.20 0.26
N GLN A 40 1.16 -5.31 0.74
CA GLN A 40 0.51 -5.41 2.05
C GLN A 40 1.47 -5.07 3.19
N ASP A 41 2.69 -5.60 3.15
CA ASP A 41 3.72 -5.30 4.15
C ASP A 41 4.06 -3.81 4.20
N LEU A 42 4.14 -3.13 3.05
CA LEU A 42 4.41 -1.70 2.97
C LEU A 42 3.23 -0.86 3.50
N LEU A 43 2.00 -1.32 3.24
CA LEU A 43 0.77 -0.69 3.71
C LEU A 43 0.48 -0.97 5.19
N ALA A 44 1.15 -1.93 5.81
CA ALA A 44 0.99 -2.21 7.22
C ALA A 44 1.60 -1.10 8.09
N GLY A 45 0.79 -0.47 8.90
CA GLY A 45 1.22 0.55 9.87
C GLY A 45 1.48 1.94 9.28
N GLY A 46 2.21 2.76 10.05
CA GLY A 46 2.46 4.16 9.75
C GLY A 46 1.53 5.13 10.48
N LYS A 47 1.93 6.40 10.54
CA LYS A 47 1.16 7.45 11.23
C LYS A 47 -0.10 7.88 10.49
N ARG A 48 -0.20 7.56 9.19
CA ARG A 48 -1.35 7.79 8.31
C ARG A 48 -1.93 9.21 8.39
N PHE A 49 -1.07 10.22 8.41
CA PHE A 49 -1.51 11.62 8.49
C PHE A 49 -2.36 12.03 7.30
N ARG A 50 -2.12 11.47 6.10
CA ARG A 50 -2.93 11.79 4.91
C ARG A 50 -4.37 11.34 5.08
N ALA A 51 -4.58 10.13 5.58
CA ALA A 51 -5.90 9.61 5.93
C ALA A 51 -6.60 10.48 6.97
N LEU A 52 -5.88 10.91 8.02
CA LEU A 52 -6.41 11.79 9.05
C LEU A 52 -6.81 13.16 8.48
N PHE A 53 -5.97 13.77 7.67
CA PHE A 53 -6.26 15.06 7.04
C PHE A 53 -7.45 14.98 6.09
N ALA A 54 -7.53 13.93 5.25
CA ALA A 54 -8.68 13.72 4.37
C ALA A 54 -9.98 13.59 5.16
N PHE A 55 -9.96 12.81 6.24
CA PHE A 55 -11.13 12.65 7.10
C PHE A 55 -11.55 13.97 7.76
N TRP A 56 -10.61 14.71 8.36
CA TRP A 56 -10.93 15.96 9.05
C TRP A 56 -11.38 17.06 8.09
N ALA A 57 -10.79 17.13 6.89
CA ALA A 57 -11.25 18.04 5.84
C ALA A 57 -12.68 17.71 5.42
N TRP A 58 -12.99 16.42 5.18
CA TRP A 58 -14.33 15.97 4.85
C TRP A 58 -15.31 16.27 5.99
N ALA A 59 -14.96 15.95 7.25
CA ALA A 59 -15.83 16.18 8.41
C ALA A 59 -16.13 17.66 8.64
N GLY A 60 -15.14 18.54 8.43
CA GLY A 60 -15.31 20.01 8.56
C GLY A 60 -16.20 20.60 7.46
N TYR A 61 -16.44 19.89 6.37
CA TYR A 61 -17.33 20.34 5.28
C TYR A 61 -18.79 19.88 5.47
N GLN A 62 -19.06 19.01 6.46
CA GLN A 62 -20.43 18.53 6.71
C GLN A 62 -21.26 19.61 7.36
N VAL A 63 -22.49 19.78 6.90
CA VAL A 63 -23.48 20.73 7.47
C VAL A 63 -23.99 20.25 8.83
N VAL A 64 -23.95 18.95 9.08
CA VAL A 64 -24.39 18.29 10.31
C VAL A 64 -23.18 17.59 10.95
N GLU A 65 -23.13 17.57 12.27
CA GLU A 65 -22.08 16.86 13.00
C GLU A 65 -22.01 15.39 12.55
N VAL A 66 -20.80 14.95 12.24
CA VAL A 66 -20.56 13.57 11.76
C VAL A 66 -20.76 12.59 12.90
N ASP A 67 -21.76 11.72 12.77
CA ASP A 67 -21.92 10.58 13.66
C ASP A 67 -20.87 9.50 13.34
N THR A 68 -19.77 9.57 14.06
CA THR A 68 -18.63 8.67 13.86
C THR A 68 -18.92 7.21 14.19
N THR A 69 -20.02 6.91 14.89
CA THR A 69 -20.43 5.53 15.19
C THR A 69 -20.97 4.80 13.96
N LYS A 70 -21.38 5.56 12.92
CA LYS A 70 -21.90 5.04 11.65
C LYS A 70 -20.82 4.85 10.58
N LEU A 71 -19.57 5.21 10.88
CA LEU A 71 -18.47 4.98 9.93
C LEU A 71 -18.16 3.48 9.81
N SER A 72 -17.97 3.04 8.58
CA SER A 72 -17.55 1.69 8.22
C SER A 72 -16.49 1.72 7.14
N ILE A 73 -15.95 0.57 6.78
CA ILE A 73 -15.01 0.44 5.65
C ILE A 73 -15.61 0.85 4.30
N GLU A 74 -16.96 0.83 4.20
CA GLU A 74 -17.70 1.23 2.98
C GLU A 74 -18.00 2.74 2.94
N THR A 75 -17.71 3.47 4.01
CA THR A 75 -17.94 4.93 4.03
C THR A 75 -16.99 5.60 3.02
N PRO A 76 -17.49 6.43 2.07
CA PRO A 76 -16.68 6.98 0.99
C PRO A 76 -15.39 7.67 1.43
N VAL A 77 -15.41 8.43 2.55
CA VAL A 77 -14.21 9.08 3.07
C VAL A 77 -13.14 8.08 3.53
N VAL A 78 -13.54 6.89 4.01
CA VAL A 78 -12.59 5.82 4.38
C VAL A 78 -11.92 5.25 3.12
N SER A 79 -12.67 5.08 2.04
CA SER A 79 -12.12 4.65 0.75
C SER A 79 -11.14 5.69 0.18
N VAL A 80 -11.50 6.99 0.20
CA VAL A 80 -10.58 8.07 -0.22
C VAL A 80 -9.32 8.10 0.66
N ALA A 81 -9.47 7.95 1.97
CA ALA A 81 -8.34 7.91 2.88
C ALA A 81 -7.41 6.70 2.60
N ALA A 82 -7.97 5.54 2.30
CA ALA A 82 -7.22 4.34 1.91
C ALA A 82 -6.49 4.54 0.56
N ALA A 83 -7.17 5.13 -0.44
CA ALA A 83 -6.57 5.47 -1.72
C ALA A 83 -5.36 6.40 -1.57
N LEU A 84 -5.46 7.45 -0.75
CA LEU A 84 -4.34 8.36 -0.47
C LEU A 84 -3.15 7.67 0.20
N GLU A 85 -3.39 6.69 1.07
CA GLU A 85 -2.31 5.90 1.68
C GLU A 85 -1.68 4.94 0.66
N MET A 86 -2.47 4.34 -0.25
CA MET A 86 -1.98 3.52 -1.36
C MET A 86 -1.11 4.35 -2.31
N PHE A 87 -1.61 5.52 -2.75
CA PHE A 87 -0.86 6.46 -3.57
C PHE A 87 0.47 6.85 -2.94
N HIS A 88 0.44 7.19 -1.64
CA HIS A 88 1.67 7.54 -0.93
C HIS A 88 2.66 6.37 -0.87
N ALA A 89 2.18 5.16 -0.63
CA ALA A 89 3.04 3.99 -0.59
C ALA A 89 3.68 3.72 -1.97
N ALA A 90 2.93 3.90 -3.07
CA ALA A 90 3.48 3.84 -4.43
C ALA A 90 4.61 4.86 -4.65
N ALA A 91 4.39 6.11 -4.23
CA ALA A 91 5.42 7.14 -4.30
C ALA A 91 6.68 6.76 -3.51
N LEU A 92 6.52 6.14 -2.33
CA LEU A 92 7.66 5.67 -1.53
C LEU A 92 8.43 4.53 -2.20
N VAL A 93 7.76 3.64 -2.94
CA VAL A 93 8.41 2.57 -3.72
C VAL A 93 9.31 3.16 -4.80
N HIS A 94 8.82 4.17 -5.52
CA HIS A 94 9.62 4.86 -6.55
C HIS A 94 10.74 5.72 -5.96
N ASP A 95 10.49 6.40 -4.84
CA ASP A 95 11.45 7.19 -4.09
C ASP A 95 12.65 6.34 -3.64
N ASP A 96 12.39 5.17 -3.06
CA ASP A 96 13.43 4.22 -2.66
C ASP A 96 14.36 3.80 -3.82
N LEU A 97 13.82 3.70 -5.04
CA LEU A 97 14.62 3.43 -6.23
C LEU A 97 15.46 4.64 -6.65
N LEU A 98 14.86 5.82 -6.66
CA LEU A 98 15.55 7.05 -7.08
C LEU A 98 16.67 7.43 -6.12
N ASP A 99 16.43 7.26 -4.82
CA ASP A 99 17.38 7.55 -3.77
C ASP A 99 18.35 6.40 -3.48
N GLN A 100 18.19 5.26 -4.17
CA GLN A 100 18.95 4.03 -3.92
C GLN A 100 18.91 3.60 -2.44
N SER A 101 17.75 3.74 -1.81
CA SER A 101 17.55 3.42 -0.40
C SER A 101 17.31 1.93 -0.21
N ASP A 102 18.26 1.23 0.40
CA ASP A 102 18.17 -0.22 0.63
C ASP A 102 17.11 -0.60 1.67
N LEU A 103 16.74 0.33 2.56
CA LEU A 103 15.85 0.08 3.68
C LEU A 103 14.69 1.08 3.73
N ARG A 104 13.48 0.57 4.03
CA ARG A 104 12.27 1.37 4.34
C ARG A 104 11.69 0.91 5.67
N ARG A 105 11.60 1.83 6.65
CA ARG A 105 11.11 1.55 8.02
C ARG A 105 11.83 0.36 8.70
N GLY A 106 13.14 0.23 8.47
CA GLY A 106 13.96 -0.85 9.03
C GLY A 106 13.80 -2.22 8.35
N LYS A 107 13.01 -2.31 7.29
CA LYS A 107 12.88 -3.51 6.43
C LYS A 107 13.56 -3.24 5.08
N PRO A 108 13.98 -4.28 4.34
CA PRO A 108 14.47 -4.12 2.97
C PRO A 108 13.43 -3.41 2.10
N ALA A 109 13.88 -2.44 1.28
CA ALA A 109 13.07 -1.78 0.27
C ALA A 109 12.57 -2.80 -0.77
N ILE A 110 11.53 -2.46 -1.52
CA ILE A 110 10.86 -3.40 -2.45
C ILE A 110 11.86 -3.97 -3.48
N HIS A 111 12.73 -3.13 -4.06
CA HIS A 111 13.73 -3.60 -5.02
C HIS A 111 14.70 -4.63 -4.39
N LYS A 112 15.10 -4.45 -3.13
CA LYS A 112 15.97 -5.41 -2.42
C LYS A 112 15.25 -6.73 -2.10
N ARG A 113 13.96 -6.68 -1.85
CA ARG A 113 13.15 -7.89 -1.68
C ARG A 113 13.07 -8.70 -2.97
N PHE A 114 12.87 -8.05 -4.12
CA PHE A 114 12.88 -8.72 -5.42
C PHE A 114 14.28 -9.22 -5.81
N GLU A 115 15.37 -8.50 -5.51
CA GLU A 115 16.72 -9.02 -5.66
C GLU A 115 16.92 -10.33 -4.89
N THR A 116 16.48 -10.34 -3.62
CA THR A 116 16.57 -11.53 -2.76
C THR A 116 15.73 -12.68 -3.32
N LEU A 117 14.50 -12.40 -3.80
CA LEU A 117 13.64 -13.37 -4.44
C LEU A 117 14.33 -14.00 -5.67
N HIS A 118 14.88 -13.17 -6.55
CA HIS A 118 15.61 -13.62 -7.74
C HIS A 118 16.76 -14.57 -7.39
N GLN A 119 17.57 -14.21 -6.38
CA GLN A 119 18.71 -15.00 -5.95
C GLN A 119 18.28 -16.34 -5.32
N SER A 120 17.25 -16.31 -4.43
CA SER A 120 16.76 -17.52 -3.76
C SER A 120 16.09 -18.49 -4.73
N SER A 121 15.38 -17.96 -5.74
CA SER A 121 14.73 -18.74 -6.80
C SER A 121 15.70 -19.18 -7.90
N ARG A 122 16.97 -18.73 -7.86
CA ARG A 122 18.00 -19.03 -8.86
C ARG A 122 17.57 -18.68 -10.29
N PHE A 123 16.86 -17.56 -10.44
CA PHE A 123 16.46 -17.09 -11.77
C PHE A 123 17.70 -16.71 -12.60
N ALA A 124 17.61 -16.81 -13.93
CA ALA A 124 18.66 -16.37 -14.82
C ALA A 124 18.68 -14.85 -14.96
N GLY A 125 19.85 -14.27 -15.12
CA GLY A 125 20.04 -12.84 -15.37
C GLY A 125 20.52 -12.06 -14.14
N SER A 126 20.27 -10.75 -14.13
CA SER A 126 20.72 -9.84 -13.07
C SER A 126 19.64 -9.70 -12.01
N ALA A 127 19.96 -10.06 -10.76
CA ALA A 127 19.08 -9.87 -9.62
C ALA A 127 18.78 -8.38 -9.37
N GLU A 128 19.75 -7.50 -9.54
CA GLU A 128 19.58 -6.05 -9.40
C GLU A 128 18.56 -5.51 -10.41
N ARG A 129 18.68 -5.87 -11.70
CA ARG A 129 17.72 -5.44 -12.73
C ARG A 129 16.32 -6.00 -12.48
N PHE A 130 16.23 -7.23 -11.99
CA PHE A 130 14.95 -7.83 -11.59
C PHE A 130 14.34 -7.08 -10.42
N GLY A 131 15.15 -6.69 -9.43
CA GLY A 131 14.74 -5.86 -8.30
C GLY A 131 14.17 -4.52 -8.73
N VAL A 132 14.89 -3.82 -9.62
CA VAL A 132 14.43 -2.53 -10.19
C VAL A 132 13.12 -2.71 -10.95
N ALA A 133 13.04 -3.68 -11.87
CA ALA A 133 11.84 -3.92 -12.68
C ALA A 133 10.62 -4.27 -11.80
N GLY A 134 10.79 -5.19 -10.83
CA GLY A 134 9.74 -5.57 -9.90
C GLY A 134 9.24 -4.39 -9.07
N SER A 135 10.15 -3.52 -8.61
CA SER A 135 9.79 -2.34 -7.82
C SER A 135 9.01 -1.31 -8.66
N VAL A 136 9.43 -1.03 -9.89
CA VAL A 136 8.68 -0.14 -10.80
C VAL A 136 7.27 -0.67 -11.02
N LEU A 137 7.11 -1.96 -11.34
CA LEU A 137 5.80 -2.57 -11.56
C LEU A 137 4.91 -2.51 -10.31
N VAL A 138 5.45 -2.79 -9.12
CA VAL A 138 4.69 -2.66 -7.86
C VAL A 138 4.22 -1.22 -7.66
N GLY A 139 5.10 -0.23 -7.84
CA GLY A 139 4.74 1.18 -7.72
C GLY A 139 3.64 1.58 -8.71
N ASP A 140 3.76 1.19 -9.98
CA ASP A 140 2.76 1.49 -11.02
C ASP A 140 1.42 0.80 -10.76
N MET A 141 1.43 -0.46 -10.29
CA MET A 141 0.20 -1.16 -9.90
C MET A 141 -0.48 -0.46 -8.72
N MET A 142 0.28 -0.06 -7.70
CA MET A 142 -0.26 0.67 -6.55
C MET A 142 -0.84 2.03 -6.94
N LEU A 143 -0.21 2.75 -7.89
CA LEU A 143 -0.77 3.98 -8.46
C LEU A 143 -2.09 3.73 -9.19
N SER A 144 -2.16 2.65 -9.94
CA SER A 144 -3.40 2.25 -10.65
C SER A 144 -4.51 1.81 -9.70
N TRP A 145 -4.16 1.32 -8.52
CA TRP A 145 -5.10 0.83 -7.51
C TRP A 145 -5.55 1.93 -6.52
N SER A 146 -4.94 3.12 -6.55
CA SER A 146 -5.20 4.23 -5.63
C SER A 146 -6.42 5.14 -5.97
#